data_fff54f0f970aa78c0573d03892b1da64
#
_entry.id   fff54f0f970aa78c0573d03892b1da64
#
_cell.length_a   1.000
_cell.length_b   1.000
_cell.length_c   1.000
_cell.angle_alpha   90.00
_cell.angle_beta   90.00
_cell.angle_gamma   90.00
#
_symmetry.space_group_name_H-M   'P 1'
#
loop_
_entity.id
_entity.type
_entity.pdbx_description
1 polymer ?
#
loop_
_entity_poly.entity_id
_entity_poly.type
_entity_poly.pdbx_seq_one_letter_code
_entity_poly.pdbx_strand_id
1 'polypeptide(L)' 'MKTITITTEFIKLQDLLKFASFVSTGGEAKIVILDEEVRVNGEVCTQRGKKIRPGDVVEFRGEELTVSYEN' A
#
# COMPACT_ATOMS: atom_id res chain seq x y z
N MET A 1 1.81 9.95 9.84
CA MET A 1 2.12 8.74 9.07
C MET A 1 1.55 7.53 9.79
N LYS A 2 0.88 6.65 9.06
CA LYS A 2 0.31 5.43 9.60
C LYS A 2 1.32 4.29 9.43
N THR A 3 1.42 3.40 10.41
CA THR A 3 2.31 2.25 10.33
C THR A 3 1.48 0.97 10.30
N ILE A 4 1.74 0.10 9.34
CA ILE A 4 1.11 -1.21 9.22
C ILE A 4 2.17 -2.26 9.49
N THR A 5 1.90 -3.12 10.47
CA THR A 5 2.83 -4.17 10.85
C THR A 5 2.42 -5.47 10.17
N ILE A 6 3.38 -6.12 9.53
CA ILE A 6 3.15 -7.41 8.86
C ILE A 6 4.05 -8.48 9.47
N THR A 7 3.64 -9.74 9.33
CA THR A 7 4.41 -10.88 9.81
C THR A 7 4.99 -11.71 8.67
N THR A 8 4.85 -11.22 7.45
CA THR A 8 5.36 -11.84 6.24
C THR A 8 6.46 -10.99 5.65
N GLU A 9 7.17 -11.51 4.66
CA GLU A 9 8.27 -10.78 4.03
C GLU A 9 7.78 -9.55 3.25
N PHE A 10 6.56 -9.59 2.77
CA PHE A 10 5.97 -8.50 1.99
C PHE A 10 4.45 -8.59 2.07
N ILE A 11 3.80 -7.51 1.63
CA ILE A 11 2.37 -7.49 1.42
C ILE A 11 2.12 -6.87 0.04
N LYS A 12 1.15 -7.40 -0.70
CA LYS A 12 0.82 -6.85 -2.01
C LYS A 12 0.15 -5.49 -1.84
N LEU A 13 0.45 -4.55 -2.74
CA LEU A 13 -0.05 -3.19 -2.65
C LEU A 13 -1.57 -3.13 -2.48
N GLN A 14 -2.31 -3.91 -3.29
CA GLN A 14 -3.78 -3.91 -3.19
C GLN A 14 -4.26 -4.35 -1.81
N ASP A 15 -3.60 -5.33 -1.22
CA ASP A 15 -3.97 -5.82 0.10
C ASP A 15 -3.61 -4.82 1.19
N LEU A 16 -2.49 -4.14 1.03
CA LEU A 16 -2.05 -3.13 1.97
C LEU A 16 -3.05 -1.97 2.06
N LEU A 17 -3.56 -1.52 0.91
CA LEU A 17 -4.53 -0.43 0.89
C LEU A 17 -5.82 -0.81 1.63
N LYS A 18 -6.26 -2.06 1.48
CA LYS A 18 -7.42 -2.57 2.23
C LYS A 18 -7.11 -2.67 3.72
N PHE A 19 -5.95 -3.23 4.03
CA PHE A 19 -5.53 -3.45 5.42
C PHE A 19 -5.43 -2.14 6.18
N ALA A 20 -4.98 -1.09 5.51
CA ALA A 20 -4.84 0.24 6.10
C ALA A 20 -6.16 1.01 6.12
N SER A 21 -7.24 0.43 5.61
CA SER A 21 -8.56 1.06 5.50
C SER A 21 -8.55 2.30 4.59
N PHE A 22 -7.61 2.37 3.65
CA PHE A 22 -7.62 3.42 2.64
C PHE A 22 -8.70 3.14 1.60
N VAL A 23 -9.00 1.86 1.37
CA VAL A 23 -10.08 1.42 0.50
C VAL A 23 -10.83 0.30 1.20
N SER A 24 -12.06 0.03 0.75
CA SER A 24 -12.93 -0.96 1.39
C SER A 24 -12.85 -2.34 0.75
N THR A 25 -12.53 -2.40 -0.54
CA THR A 25 -12.54 -3.66 -1.31
C THR A 25 -11.34 -3.75 -2.22
N GLY A 26 -11.05 -4.97 -2.70
CA GLY A 26 -10.00 -5.18 -3.70
C GLY A 26 -10.32 -4.51 -5.02
N GLY A 27 -11.60 -4.43 -5.39
CA GLY A 27 -12.01 -3.73 -6.61
C GLY A 27 -11.71 -2.24 -6.54
N GLU A 28 -11.97 -1.64 -5.38
CA GLU A 28 -11.65 -0.24 -5.17
C GLU A 28 -10.14 0.00 -5.20
N ALA A 29 -9.38 -0.91 -4.59
CA ALA A 29 -7.92 -0.83 -4.62
C ALA A 29 -7.41 -0.87 -6.06
N LYS A 30 -7.96 -1.76 -6.89
CA LYS A 30 -7.58 -1.85 -8.30
C LYS A 30 -7.82 -0.52 -9.02
N ILE A 31 -8.97 0.08 -8.79
CA ILE A 31 -9.35 1.33 -9.46
C ILE A 31 -8.37 2.45 -9.09
N VAL A 32 -8.11 2.66 -7.81
CA VAL A 32 -7.26 3.77 -7.40
C VAL A 32 -5.80 3.56 -7.81
N ILE A 33 -5.33 2.31 -7.83
CA ILE A 33 -3.97 2.01 -8.28
C ILE A 33 -3.84 2.29 -9.78
N LEU A 34 -4.76 1.81 -10.59
CA LEU A 34 -4.73 2.03 -12.04
C LEU A 34 -4.96 3.50 -12.39
N ASP A 35 -5.64 4.25 -11.53
CA ASP A 35 -5.91 5.66 -11.72
C ASP A 35 -4.75 6.55 -11.26
N GLU A 36 -3.59 5.95 -10.97
CA GLU A 36 -2.36 6.65 -10.61
C GLU A 36 -2.47 7.46 -9.32
N GLU A 37 -3.36 7.07 -8.42
CA GLU A 37 -3.54 7.76 -7.15
C GLU A 37 -2.59 7.28 -6.05
N VAL A 38 -1.81 6.23 -6.32
CA VAL A 38 -0.95 5.60 -5.32
C VAL A 38 0.51 5.78 -5.71
N ARG A 39 1.33 6.19 -4.74
CA ARG A 39 2.77 6.29 -4.91
C ARG A 39 3.47 5.34 -3.95
N VAL A 40 4.53 4.72 -4.42
CA VAL A 40 5.38 3.86 -3.59
C VAL A 40 6.77 4.47 -3.63
N ASN A 41 7.27 4.84 -2.45
CA ASN A 41 8.59 5.50 -2.31
C ASN A 41 8.71 6.72 -3.24
N GLY A 42 7.63 7.49 -3.35
CA GLY A 42 7.63 8.73 -4.11
C GLY A 42 7.30 8.58 -5.59
N GLU A 43 7.10 7.37 -6.09
CA GLU A 43 6.81 7.14 -7.51
C GLU A 43 5.42 6.54 -7.69
N VAL A 44 4.71 7.03 -8.70
CA VAL A 44 3.40 6.46 -9.05
C VAL A 44 3.54 4.98 -9.37
N CYS A 45 2.70 4.17 -8.76
CA CYS A 45 2.70 2.73 -8.97
C CYS A 45 1.32 2.28 -9.46
N THR A 46 1.29 1.59 -10.60
CA THR A 46 0.05 1.08 -11.17
C THR A 46 -0.03 -0.45 -11.10
N GLN A 47 0.88 -1.08 -10.37
CA GLN A 47 0.93 -2.53 -10.23
C GLN A 47 0.22 -2.95 -8.95
N ARG A 48 -0.94 -3.60 -9.08
CA ARG A 48 -1.71 -4.08 -7.94
C ARG A 48 -0.95 -5.09 -7.09
N GLY A 49 -0.14 -5.89 -7.76
CA GLY A 49 0.62 -6.94 -7.10
C GLY A 49 2.00 -6.53 -6.65
N LYS A 50 2.31 -5.24 -6.68
CA LYS A 50 3.61 -4.75 -6.21
C LYS A 50 3.86 -5.23 -4.79
N LYS A 51 5.01 -5.87 -4.57
CA LYS A 51 5.39 -6.34 -3.24
C LYS A 51 5.91 -5.17 -2.42
N ILE A 52 5.20 -4.86 -1.36
CA ILE A 52 5.59 -3.80 -0.43
C ILE A 52 6.27 -4.45 0.76
N ARG A 53 7.49 -4.02 1.04
CA ARG A 53 8.33 -4.60 2.08
C ARG A 53 8.50 -3.65 3.25
N PRO A 54 8.92 -4.15 4.42
CA PRO A 54 9.21 -3.27 5.55
C PRO A 54 10.18 -2.16 5.14
N GLY A 55 9.85 -0.93 5.53
CA GLY A 55 10.64 0.24 5.17
C GLY A 55 10.11 0.99 3.96
N ASP A 56 9.26 0.36 3.15
CA ASP A 56 8.65 1.07 2.03
C ASP A 56 7.61 2.07 2.55
N VAL A 57 7.44 3.17 1.81
CA VAL A 57 6.45 4.20 2.12
C VAL A 57 5.44 4.25 0.99
N VAL A 58 4.17 4.18 1.34
CA VAL A 58 3.08 4.24 0.37
C VAL A 58 2.25 5.48 0.65
N GLU A 59 1.95 6.24 -0.40
CA GLU A 59 1.18 7.47 -0.30
C GLU A 59 -0.10 7.35 -1.12
N PHE A 60 -1.22 7.79 -0.54
CA PHE A 60 -2.52 7.77 -1.19
C PHE A 60 -3.31 8.98 -0.74
N ARG A 61 -3.65 9.86 -1.70
CA ARG A 61 -4.47 11.06 -1.47
C ARG A 61 -3.97 11.91 -0.29
N GLY A 62 -2.66 12.14 -0.25
CA GLY A 62 -2.06 12.96 0.78
C GLY A 62 -1.80 12.27 2.11
N GLU A 63 -2.18 11.02 2.23
CA GLU A 63 -1.90 10.22 3.43
C GLU A 63 -0.75 9.28 3.14
N GLU A 64 0.15 9.13 4.12
CA GLU A 64 1.29 8.25 3.99
C GLU A 64 1.20 7.11 4.99
N LEU A 65 1.66 5.93 4.56
CA LEU A 65 1.84 4.82 5.48
C LEU A 65 3.19 4.17 5.24
N THR A 66 3.72 3.55 6.27
CA THR A 66 4.91 2.74 6.16
C THR A 66 4.63 1.33 6.68
N VAL A 67 5.43 0.38 6.26
CA VAL A 67 5.27 -1.01 6.64
C VAL A 67 6.40 -1.40 7.58
N SER A 68 6.06 -2.10 8.66
CA SER A 68 7.06 -2.65 9.57
C SER A 68 6.88 -4.16 9.64
N TYR A 69 7.95 -4.85 10.06
CA TYR A 69 7.94 -6.29 10.19
C TYR A 69 8.00 -6.66 11.66
N GLU A 70 7.18 -7.60 12.06
CA GLU A 70 7.20 -8.14 13.41
C GLU A 70 7.16 -9.66 13.35
N ASN A 71 8.07 -10.25 14.07
CA ASN A 71 8.24 -11.70 14.13
C ASN A 71 7.21 -12.33 15.04
#